data_9bab8055b95c9c1aebbf1879612944a8
#
_entry.id   9bab8055b95c9c1aebbf1879612944a8
#
_cell.length_a   1.000
_cell.length_b   1.000
_cell.length_c   1.000
_cell.angle_alpha   90.00
_cell.angle_beta   90.00
_cell.angle_gamma   90.00
#
_symmetry.space_group_name_H-M   'P 1'
#
loop_
_entity.id
_entity.type
_entity.pdbx_description
1 polymer ?
#
loop_
_entity_poly.entity_id
_entity_poly.type
_entity_poly.pdbx_seq_one_letter_code
_entity_poly.pdbx_strand_id
1 'polypeptide(L)'
;MCKSNFLLLLGMNDVINFFHRSFLTERLLIQVILVLSLLIFVLIAFILAYLFRRTRRTQRKNFLQKKFNSLLGEIAICESGDELEEVFFQPDHQQMVAQFSKKKFDRNILLDELAETSKKFRGATMTNIYWLFQKTGFEKELFKNLKSRKWHRKSKAVQQLAYLQQKNYISEILSLTHHRNDLLRTEAQIAIVKLTGFSGLEFLNTISYPVSEWQQLRLIQELSGHTSEKLGNISLWLQSKNESVVNFALRLVEIYRQYQFYNEVKECLSHSSPSIRKSTVIALSNICSENTCEELVAYYPACDETLQLEIIKILQEHGTTAHLPFLISITAGKNNAFKLEAAKAVMNISPDALDEIAGSVDLFSYPWNIILPQLNVAPAI
;
A
#
# COMPACT_ATOMS: atom_id res chain seq x y z
N MET A 1 22.68 -2.84 -94.85
CA MET A 1 23.02 -1.67 -94.05
C MET A 1 21.90 -1.16 -93.13
N CYS A 2 20.70 -1.78 -93.06
CA CYS A 2 19.57 -1.26 -92.30
C CYS A 2 19.32 -1.97 -90.92
N LYS A 3 19.95 -3.09 -90.59
CA LYS A 3 19.81 -3.79 -89.30
C LYS A 3 20.75 -3.29 -88.18
N SER A 4 21.88 -2.67 -88.57
CA SER A 4 22.86 -2.18 -87.59
C SER A 4 22.41 -0.90 -86.89
N ASN A 5 21.67 -0.02 -87.59
CA ASN A 5 21.20 1.24 -87.01
C ASN A 5 19.98 1.08 -86.03
N PHE A 6 19.21 0.00 -86.22
CA PHE A 6 18.07 -0.29 -85.36
C PHE A 6 18.49 -0.86 -83.98
N LEU A 7 19.55 -1.67 -83.95
CA LEU A 7 20.13 -2.18 -82.68
C LEU A 7 20.84 -1.10 -81.89
N LEU A 8 21.50 -0.17 -82.57
CA LEU A 8 22.11 1.01 -81.92
C LEU A 8 21.07 1.98 -81.32
N LEU A 9 19.91 2.14 -81.99
CA LEU A 9 18.82 2.96 -81.50
C LEU A 9 18.10 2.33 -80.28
N LEU A 10 17.94 0.99 -80.28
CA LEU A 10 17.40 0.26 -79.11
C LEU A 10 18.32 0.39 -77.89
N GLY A 11 19.62 0.22 -78.04
CA GLY A 11 20.60 0.41 -76.94
C GLY A 11 20.71 1.83 -76.43
N MET A 12 20.57 2.83 -77.34
CA MET A 12 20.53 4.24 -76.89
C MET A 12 19.28 4.57 -76.10
N ASN A 13 18.11 4.04 -76.44
CA ASN A 13 16.88 4.27 -75.69
C ASN A 13 16.94 3.59 -74.32
N ASP A 14 17.53 2.42 -74.19
CA ASP A 14 17.72 1.73 -72.93
C ASP A 14 18.70 2.50 -72.03
N VAL A 15 19.77 3.03 -72.59
CA VAL A 15 20.73 3.89 -71.87
C VAL A 15 20.07 5.20 -71.41
N ILE A 16 19.30 5.83 -72.31
CA ILE A 16 18.56 7.08 -71.97
C ILE A 16 17.53 6.80 -70.85
N ASN A 17 16.78 5.68 -70.91
CA ASN A 17 15.81 5.28 -69.91
C ASN A 17 16.50 4.90 -68.58
N PHE A 18 17.68 4.29 -68.63
CA PHE A 18 18.48 4.00 -67.43
C PHE A 18 18.94 5.30 -66.74
N PHE A 19 19.51 6.22 -67.51
CA PHE A 19 19.91 7.55 -67.00
C PHE A 19 18.70 8.34 -66.47
N HIS A 20 17.57 8.29 -67.15
CA HIS A 20 16.37 8.99 -66.71
C HIS A 20 15.78 8.39 -65.41
N ARG A 21 15.77 7.07 -65.30
CA ARG A 21 15.40 6.34 -64.07
C ARG A 21 16.39 6.62 -62.95
N SER A 22 17.69 6.61 -63.21
CA SER A 22 18.72 6.91 -62.22
C SER A 22 18.60 8.33 -61.71
N PHE A 23 18.40 9.32 -62.58
CA PHE A 23 18.24 10.72 -62.24
C PHE A 23 16.94 11.01 -61.45
N LEU A 24 15.86 10.31 -61.75
CA LEU A 24 14.59 10.36 -61.03
C LEU A 24 14.73 9.76 -59.64
N THR A 25 15.46 8.63 -59.50
CA THR A 25 15.73 8.01 -58.17
C THR A 25 16.63 8.88 -57.30
N GLU A 26 17.64 9.51 -57.85
CA GLU A 26 18.50 10.47 -57.09
C GLU A 26 17.72 11.69 -56.57
N ARG A 27 16.87 12.30 -57.42
CA ARG A 27 16.01 13.42 -57.00
C ARG A 27 15.02 13.00 -55.90
N LEU A 28 14.40 11.85 -56.00
CA LEU A 28 13.51 11.32 -55.00
C LEU A 28 14.25 11.04 -53.69
N LEU A 29 15.47 10.47 -53.77
CA LEU A 29 16.32 10.24 -52.60
C LEU A 29 16.67 11.56 -51.86
N ILE A 30 17.08 12.56 -52.60
CA ILE A 30 17.38 13.91 -52.04
C ILE A 30 16.13 14.49 -51.38
N GLN A 31 14.95 14.40 -51.99
CA GLN A 31 13.71 14.89 -51.41
C GLN A 31 13.36 14.14 -50.11
N VAL A 32 13.51 12.82 -50.08
CA VAL A 32 13.28 11.98 -48.88
C VAL A 32 14.27 12.41 -47.78
N ILE A 33 15.55 12.58 -48.09
CA ILE A 33 16.57 13.02 -47.12
C ILE A 33 16.23 14.40 -46.55
N LEU A 34 15.80 15.33 -47.39
CA LEU A 34 15.39 16.68 -46.94
C LEU A 34 14.17 16.62 -46.05
N VAL A 35 13.16 15.84 -46.39
CA VAL A 35 11.97 15.63 -45.54
C VAL A 35 12.34 15.01 -44.19
N LEU A 36 13.18 13.97 -44.20
CA LEU A 36 13.64 13.33 -42.98
C LEU A 36 14.48 14.29 -42.12
N SER A 37 15.39 15.07 -42.70
CA SER A 37 16.20 16.04 -41.99
C SER A 37 15.33 17.15 -41.36
N LEU A 38 14.32 17.63 -42.08
CA LEU A 38 13.36 18.60 -41.58
C LEU A 38 12.55 18.00 -40.39
N LEU A 39 12.10 16.75 -40.53
CA LEU A 39 11.34 16.05 -39.48
C LEU A 39 12.19 15.87 -38.21
N ILE A 40 13.47 15.48 -38.35
CA ILE A 40 14.43 15.42 -37.25
C ILE A 40 14.62 16.78 -36.59
N PHE A 41 14.79 17.85 -37.39
CA PHE A 41 14.95 19.21 -36.87
C PHE A 41 13.72 19.65 -36.07
N VAL A 42 12.51 19.43 -36.59
CA VAL A 42 11.25 19.73 -35.89
C VAL A 42 11.14 18.92 -34.57
N LEU A 43 11.54 17.65 -34.58
CA LEU A 43 11.53 16.79 -33.38
C LEU A 43 12.51 17.34 -32.32
N ILE A 44 13.73 17.69 -32.72
CA ILE A 44 14.72 18.29 -31.81
C ILE A 44 14.21 19.60 -31.24
N ALA A 45 13.66 20.49 -32.07
CA ALA A 45 13.07 21.75 -31.62
C ALA A 45 11.94 21.52 -30.61
N PHE A 46 11.07 20.53 -30.86
CA PHE A 46 10.01 20.16 -29.95
C PHE A 46 10.56 19.62 -28.59
N ILE A 47 11.57 18.75 -28.63
CA ILE A 47 12.23 18.23 -27.42
C ILE A 47 12.87 19.38 -26.63
N LEU A 48 13.61 20.27 -27.26
CA LEU A 48 14.23 21.43 -26.61
C LEU A 48 13.18 22.35 -25.98
N ALA A 49 12.10 22.66 -26.70
CA ALA A 49 10.99 23.46 -26.18
C ALA A 49 10.31 22.77 -24.98
N TYR A 50 10.11 21.44 -25.03
CA TYR A 50 9.58 20.65 -23.91
C TYR A 50 10.51 20.70 -22.69
N LEU A 51 11.82 20.46 -22.87
CA LEU A 51 12.81 20.51 -21.81
C LEU A 51 12.89 21.90 -21.17
N PHE A 52 12.90 22.95 -21.97
CA PHE A 52 12.90 24.33 -21.48
C PHE A 52 11.66 24.66 -20.64
N ARG A 53 10.46 24.27 -21.11
CA ARG A 53 9.21 24.44 -20.34
C ARG A 53 9.24 23.63 -19.06
N ARG A 54 9.74 22.39 -19.11
CA ARG A 54 9.88 21.51 -17.93
C ARG A 54 10.83 22.13 -16.91
N THR A 55 12.01 22.57 -17.34
CA THR A 55 13.02 23.19 -16.46
C THR A 55 12.47 24.45 -15.80
N ARG A 56 11.85 25.35 -16.57
CA ARG A 56 11.21 26.56 -16.01
C ARG A 56 10.12 26.22 -14.98
N ARG A 57 9.29 25.20 -15.23
CA ARG A 57 8.27 24.75 -14.28
C ARG A 57 8.90 24.19 -13.00
N THR A 58 9.95 23.39 -13.13
CA THR A 58 10.67 22.82 -11.97
C THR A 58 11.36 23.91 -11.15
N GLN A 59 12.05 24.84 -11.79
CA GLN A 59 12.67 25.99 -11.10
C GLN A 59 11.64 26.82 -10.34
N ARG A 60 10.49 27.12 -10.98
CA ARG A 60 9.41 27.86 -10.34
C ARG A 60 8.83 27.06 -9.16
N LYS A 61 8.62 25.74 -9.31
CA LYS A 61 8.17 24.88 -8.22
C LYS A 61 9.13 24.94 -7.03
N ASN A 62 10.43 24.75 -7.25
CA ASN A 62 11.44 24.77 -6.20
C ASN A 62 11.52 26.14 -5.50
N PHE A 63 11.40 27.22 -6.26
CA PHE A 63 11.36 28.57 -5.70
C PHE A 63 10.14 28.78 -4.79
N LEU A 64 8.95 28.36 -5.24
CA LEU A 64 7.71 28.46 -4.46
C LEU A 64 7.78 27.61 -3.21
N GLN A 65 8.24 26.35 -3.32
CA GLN A 65 8.42 25.46 -2.20
C GLN A 65 9.37 26.04 -1.16
N LYS A 66 10.53 26.55 -1.57
CA LYS A 66 11.50 27.14 -0.64
C LYS A 66 10.91 28.32 0.14
N LYS A 67 10.21 29.23 -0.54
CA LYS A 67 9.58 30.39 0.13
C LYS A 67 8.43 29.98 1.05
N PHE A 68 7.58 29.04 0.59
CA PHE A 68 6.44 28.62 1.39
C PHE A 68 6.84 27.75 2.57
N ASN A 69 7.90 26.95 2.45
CA ASN A 69 8.44 26.17 3.56
C ASN A 69 9.06 27.04 4.66
N SER A 70 9.56 28.24 4.35
CA SER A 70 9.94 29.21 5.38
C SER A 70 8.74 29.61 6.22
N LEU A 71 7.65 30.04 5.58
CA LEU A 71 6.40 30.38 6.28
C LEU A 71 5.83 29.19 7.07
N LEU A 72 5.83 27.98 6.45
CA LEU A 72 5.36 26.77 7.15
C LEU A 72 6.21 26.46 8.38
N GLY A 73 7.52 26.66 8.34
CA GLY A 73 8.42 26.48 9.46
C GLY A 73 8.11 27.46 10.61
N GLU A 74 7.91 28.72 10.29
CA GLU A 74 7.56 29.75 11.29
C GLU A 74 6.19 29.48 11.92
N ILE A 75 5.16 29.17 11.13
CA ILE A 75 3.82 28.82 11.59
C ILE A 75 3.83 27.52 12.44
N ALA A 76 4.68 26.55 12.08
CA ALA A 76 4.73 25.25 12.75
C ALA A 76 5.22 25.33 14.20
N ILE A 77 6.05 26.33 14.52
CA ILE A 77 6.64 26.52 15.85
C ILE A 77 5.87 27.48 16.74
N CYS A 78 4.84 28.18 16.24
CA CYS A 78 4.02 29.07 17.03
C CYS A 78 3.30 28.31 18.16
N GLU A 79 3.33 28.86 19.37
CA GLU A 79 2.71 28.25 20.57
C GLU A 79 1.31 28.80 20.84
N SER A 80 1.01 30.01 20.35
CA SER A 80 -0.26 30.69 20.57
C SER A 80 -0.96 31.11 19.29
N GLY A 81 -2.29 31.35 19.39
CA GLY A 81 -3.08 31.87 18.27
C GLY A 81 -2.68 33.27 17.86
N ASP A 82 -2.25 34.09 18.82
CA ASP A 82 -1.80 35.48 18.58
C ASP A 82 -0.50 35.50 17.77
N GLU A 83 0.45 34.63 18.11
CA GLU A 83 1.69 34.44 17.33
C GLU A 83 1.41 33.98 15.89
N LEU A 84 0.47 33.06 15.70
CA LEU A 84 0.05 32.60 14.38
C LEU A 84 -0.48 33.77 13.52
N GLU A 85 -1.29 34.64 14.14
CA GLU A 85 -1.81 35.82 13.46
C GLU A 85 -0.69 36.81 13.16
N GLU A 86 0.20 37.11 14.12
CA GLU A 86 1.32 38.02 13.96
C GLU A 86 2.23 37.57 12.78
N VAL A 87 2.64 36.29 12.76
CA VAL A 87 3.49 35.74 11.69
C VAL A 87 2.77 35.77 10.33
N PHE A 88 1.50 35.38 10.27
CA PHE A 88 0.76 35.33 9.02
C PHE A 88 0.47 36.70 8.44
N PHE A 89 0.16 37.72 9.30
CA PHE A 89 -0.18 39.07 8.88
C PHE A 89 1.03 39.95 8.59
N GLN A 90 2.27 39.43 8.71
CA GLN A 90 3.44 40.14 8.22
C GLN A 90 3.26 40.52 6.74
N PRO A 91 3.59 41.77 6.35
CA PRO A 91 3.38 42.25 4.98
C PRO A 91 4.00 41.37 3.90
N ASP A 92 5.19 40.82 4.16
CA ASP A 92 5.91 39.93 3.24
C ASP A 92 5.18 38.60 3.02
N HIS A 93 4.64 38.00 4.12
CA HIS A 93 3.89 36.74 4.06
C HIS A 93 2.55 36.92 3.34
N GLN A 94 1.82 37.99 3.66
CA GLN A 94 0.56 38.31 2.98
C GLN A 94 0.76 38.57 1.48
N GLN A 95 1.75 39.39 1.14
CA GLN A 95 2.08 39.66 -0.26
C GLN A 95 2.45 38.38 -1.01
N MET A 96 3.23 37.51 -0.37
CA MET A 96 3.62 36.21 -0.90
C MET A 96 2.40 35.33 -1.19
N VAL A 97 1.53 35.11 -0.20
CA VAL A 97 0.32 34.29 -0.33
C VAL A 97 -0.61 34.88 -1.40
N ALA A 98 -0.82 36.20 -1.40
CA ALA A 98 -1.65 36.88 -2.39
C ALA A 98 -1.07 36.74 -3.83
N GLN A 99 0.25 36.86 -4.00
CA GLN A 99 0.92 36.70 -5.29
C GLN A 99 0.81 35.27 -5.82
N PHE A 100 1.03 34.27 -4.95
CA PHE A 100 1.02 32.88 -5.33
C PHE A 100 -0.39 32.33 -5.54
N SER A 101 -1.40 32.91 -4.87
CA SER A 101 -2.81 32.57 -5.06
C SER A 101 -3.37 32.97 -6.43
N LYS A 102 -2.71 33.87 -7.18
CA LYS A 102 -3.21 34.35 -8.50
C LYS A 102 -3.18 33.24 -9.56
N LYS A 103 -2.15 32.39 -9.60
CA LYS A 103 -1.98 31.36 -10.64
C LYS A 103 -2.39 29.98 -10.12
N LYS A 104 -3.20 29.28 -10.91
CA LYS A 104 -3.66 27.92 -10.58
C LYS A 104 -2.49 26.95 -10.33
N PHE A 105 -1.42 27.04 -11.12
CA PHE A 105 -0.23 26.22 -10.95
C PHE A 105 0.42 26.44 -9.59
N ASP A 106 0.57 27.69 -9.16
CA ASP A 106 1.19 28.07 -7.91
C ASP A 106 0.32 27.61 -6.72
N ARG A 107 -1.01 27.83 -6.77
CA ARG A 107 -1.94 27.34 -5.74
C ARG A 107 -1.86 25.82 -5.53
N ASN A 108 -1.81 25.05 -6.62
CA ASN A 108 -1.70 23.61 -6.51
C ASN A 108 -0.38 23.17 -5.85
N ILE A 109 0.73 23.87 -6.09
CA ILE A 109 2.01 23.60 -5.42
C ILE A 109 1.90 23.88 -3.93
N LEU A 110 1.30 25.01 -3.53
CA LEU A 110 1.12 25.35 -2.13
C LEU A 110 0.20 24.37 -1.40
N LEU A 111 -0.88 23.94 -2.05
CA LEU A 111 -1.75 22.87 -1.52
C LEU A 111 -1.01 21.54 -1.36
N ASP A 112 -0.15 21.19 -2.31
CA ASP A 112 0.69 20.00 -2.20
C ASP A 112 1.64 20.12 -1.01
N GLU A 113 2.26 21.26 -0.81
CA GLU A 113 3.20 21.50 0.26
C GLU A 113 2.51 21.47 1.64
N LEU A 114 1.33 22.09 1.76
CA LEU A 114 0.51 22.00 2.98
C LEU A 114 0.16 20.55 3.32
N ALA A 115 -0.31 19.79 2.33
CA ALA A 115 -0.67 18.38 2.54
C ALA A 115 0.55 17.50 2.85
N GLU A 116 1.70 17.73 2.19
CA GLU A 116 2.93 16.98 2.49
C GLU A 116 3.50 17.31 3.87
N THR A 117 3.40 18.57 4.28
CA THR A 117 3.83 19.01 5.61
C THR A 117 2.93 18.42 6.69
N SER A 118 1.61 18.42 6.48
CA SER A 118 0.67 17.82 7.45
C SER A 118 0.87 16.32 7.68
N LYS A 119 1.49 15.59 6.73
CA LYS A 119 1.84 14.17 6.92
C LYS A 119 2.97 13.97 7.93
N LYS A 120 3.85 14.96 8.08
CA LYS A 120 5.09 14.85 8.88
C LYS A 120 4.89 15.25 10.34
N PHE A 121 3.89 16.04 10.62
CA PHE A 121 3.65 16.60 11.96
C PHE A 121 2.40 16.05 12.63
N ARG A 122 2.35 16.11 13.93
CA ARG A 122 1.21 15.72 14.78
C ARG A 122 1.00 16.76 15.88
N GLY A 123 -0.15 16.71 16.57
CA GLY A 123 -0.44 17.59 17.70
C GLY A 123 -0.61 19.07 17.32
N ALA A 124 -0.10 19.98 18.13
CA ALA A 124 -0.27 21.43 17.99
C ALA A 124 0.21 21.97 16.64
N THR A 125 1.37 21.53 16.15
CA THR A 125 1.90 21.90 14.83
C THR A 125 0.92 21.61 13.72
N MET A 126 0.22 20.49 13.77
CA MET A 126 -0.79 20.13 12.77
C MET A 126 -2.00 21.07 12.82
N THR A 127 -2.41 21.48 14.03
CA THR A 127 -3.47 22.48 14.22
C THR A 127 -3.07 23.82 13.58
N ASN A 128 -1.82 24.24 13.73
CA ASN A 128 -1.29 25.45 13.11
C ASN A 128 -1.32 25.39 11.57
N ILE A 129 -0.97 24.24 11.00
CA ILE A 129 -1.05 24.01 9.54
C ILE A 129 -2.50 24.08 9.05
N TYR A 130 -3.48 23.54 9.80
CA TYR A 130 -4.90 23.64 9.45
C TYR A 130 -5.39 25.08 9.52
N TRP A 131 -4.98 25.81 10.55
CA TRP A 131 -5.28 27.23 10.67
C TRP A 131 -4.75 28.01 9.45
N LEU A 132 -3.49 27.77 9.05
CA LEU A 132 -2.90 28.39 7.86
C LEU A 132 -3.69 28.02 6.59
N PHE A 133 -4.07 26.75 6.42
CA PHE A 133 -4.88 26.32 5.29
C PHE A 133 -6.20 27.09 5.21
N GLN A 134 -6.90 27.29 6.33
CA GLN A 134 -8.15 28.05 6.36
C GLN A 134 -7.93 29.52 6.01
N LYS A 135 -6.87 30.16 6.53
CA LYS A 135 -6.52 31.56 6.23
C LYS A 135 -6.11 31.79 4.75
N THR A 136 -5.52 30.79 4.10
CA THR A 136 -5.14 30.92 2.67
C THR A 136 -6.35 30.87 1.71
N GLY A 137 -7.51 30.39 2.14
CA GLY A 137 -8.71 30.27 1.32
C GLY A 137 -8.60 29.24 0.17
N PHE A 138 -7.64 28.30 0.26
CA PHE A 138 -7.43 27.27 -0.77
C PHE A 138 -8.51 26.17 -0.80
N GLU A 139 -9.41 26.17 0.16
CA GLU A 139 -10.55 25.24 0.22
C GLU A 139 -11.37 25.24 -1.08
N LYS A 140 -11.62 26.43 -1.66
CA LYS A 140 -12.35 26.57 -2.92
C LYS A 140 -11.69 25.83 -4.09
N GLU A 141 -10.35 25.81 -4.14
CA GLU A 141 -9.62 25.09 -5.20
C GLU A 141 -9.69 23.57 -4.98
N LEU A 142 -9.61 23.10 -3.73
CA LEU A 142 -9.79 21.68 -3.39
C LEU A 142 -11.18 21.20 -3.78
N PHE A 143 -12.22 21.95 -3.43
CA PHE A 143 -13.60 21.63 -3.80
C PHE A 143 -13.79 21.57 -5.32
N LYS A 144 -13.22 22.50 -6.07
CA LYS A 144 -13.23 22.46 -7.53
C LYS A 144 -12.52 21.22 -8.08
N ASN A 145 -11.42 20.82 -7.48
CA ASN A 145 -10.69 19.62 -7.88
C ASN A 145 -11.46 18.35 -7.52
N LEU A 146 -12.15 18.30 -6.39
CA LEU A 146 -13.03 17.21 -5.97
C LEU A 146 -14.20 17.01 -6.95
N LYS A 147 -14.76 18.08 -7.51
CA LYS A 147 -15.83 18.04 -8.53
C LYS A 147 -15.31 17.81 -9.96
N SER A 148 -14.00 17.67 -10.17
CA SER A 148 -13.42 17.47 -11.51
C SER A 148 -13.91 16.19 -12.17
N ARG A 149 -14.11 16.18 -13.49
CA ARG A 149 -14.38 14.96 -14.27
C ARG A 149 -13.16 14.03 -14.37
N LYS A 150 -11.94 14.52 -14.11
CA LYS A 150 -10.68 13.78 -14.21
C LYS A 150 -10.43 13.06 -12.88
N TRP A 151 -10.48 11.73 -12.88
CA TRP A 151 -10.32 10.89 -11.69
C TRP A 151 -9.05 11.20 -10.89
N HIS A 152 -7.90 11.40 -11.56
CA HIS A 152 -6.62 11.71 -10.89
C HIS A 152 -6.63 13.05 -10.13
N ARG A 153 -7.44 14.06 -10.58
CA ARG A 153 -7.62 15.32 -9.85
C ARG A 153 -8.52 15.13 -8.64
N LYS A 154 -9.59 14.32 -8.78
CA LYS A 154 -10.43 13.95 -7.66
C LYS A 154 -9.65 13.20 -6.60
N SER A 155 -8.91 12.16 -6.99
CA SER A 155 -8.09 11.34 -6.09
C SER A 155 -7.10 12.20 -5.31
N LYS A 156 -6.39 13.12 -5.98
CA LYS A 156 -5.48 14.06 -5.33
C LYS A 156 -6.21 14.99 -4.35
N ALA A 157 -7.37 15.51 -4.72
CA ALA A 157 -8.17 16.37 -3.84
C ALA A 157 -8.66 15.60 -2.60
N VAL A 158 -9.10 14.36 -2.76
CA VAL A 158 -9.49 13.47 -1.66
C VAL A 158 -8.33 13.27 -0.68
N GLN A 159 -7.14 12.94 -1.19
CA GLN A 159 -5.93 12.81 -0.36
C GLN A 159 -5.63 14.11 0.40
N GLN A 160 -5.63 15.25 -0.28
CA GLN A 160 -5.34 16.55 0.33
C GLN A 160 -6.36 16.90 1.41
N LEU A 161 -7.66 16.68 1.17
CA LEU A 161 -8.72 16.88 2.15
C LEU A 161 -8.53 16.00 3.39
N ALA A 162 -8.15 14.74 3.20
CA ALA A 162 -7.89 13.83 4.31
C ALA A 162 -6.66 14.25 5.14
N TYR A 163 -5.55 14.61 4.49
CA TYR A 163 -4.34 15.08 5.19
C TYR A 163 -4.54 16.41 5.89
N LEU A 164 -5.36 17.30 5.32
CA LEU A 164 -5.72 18.58 5.94
C LEU A 164 -6.93 18.48 6.89
N GLN A 165 -7.37 17.25 7.24
CA GLN A 165 -8.45 16.98 8.20
C GLN A 165 -9.76 17.72 7.91
N GLN A 166 -10.11 17.86 6.63
CA GLN A 166 -11.30 18.61 6.22
C GLN A 166 -12.57 17.75 6.35
N LYS A 167 -13.06 17.61 7.59
CA LYS A 167 -14.25 16.79 7.93
C LYS A 167 -15.53 17.26 7.27
N ASN A 168 -15.62 18.52 6.84
CA ASN A 168 -16.80 19.06 6.16
C ASN A 168 -17.11 18.37 4.82
N TYR A 169 -16.15 17.60 4.27
CA TYR A 169 -16.27 16.92 2.97
C TYR A 169 -16.46 15.40 3.10
N ILE A 170 -16.77 14.90 4.30
CA ILE A 170 -16.97 13.46 4.56
C ILE A 170 -18.05 12.88 3.64
N SER A 171 -19.17 13.55 3.45
CA SER A 171 -20.28 13.07 2.60
C SER A 171 -19.87 12.93 1.14
N GLU A 172 -19.12 13.89 0.60
CA GLU A 172 -18.62 13.84 -0.77
C GLU A 172 -17.56 12.73 -0.93
N ILE A 173 -16.67 12.56 0.04
CA ILE A 173 -15.65 11.50 0.01
C ILE A 173 -16.33 10.13 0.12
N LEU A 174 -17.30 9.98 1.00
CA LEU A 174 -18.07 8.74 1.18
C LEU A 174 -18.75 8.31 -0.13
N SER A 175 -19.32 9.25 -0.89
CA SER A 175 -19.92 8.96 -2.21
C SER A 175 -18.92 8.38 -3.22
N LEU A 176 -17.60 8.56 -3.00
CA LEU A 176 -16.54 8.05 -3.87
C LEU A 176 -15.98 6.69 -3.43
N THR A 177 -16.35 6.17 -2.26
CA THR A 177 -15.89 4.86 -1.75
C THR A 177 -16.37 3.68 -2.60
N HIS A 178 -17.37 3.88 -3.45
CA HIS A 178 -17.90 2.90 -4.41
C HIS A 178 -17.65 3.31 -5.87
N HIS A 179 -16.72 4.24 -6.12
CA HIS A 179 -16.46 4.73 -7.47
C HIS A 179 -15.91 3.64 -8.38
N ARG A 180 -16.33 3.64 -9.67
CA ARG A 180 -15.91 2.64 -10.68
C ARG A 180 -14.39 2.57 -10.95
N ASN A 181 -13.70 3.68 -10.78
CA ASN A 181 -12.23 3.71 -10.92
C ASN A 181 -11.59 3.27 -9.60
N ASP A 182 -10.80 2.19 -9.64
CA ASP A 182 -10.22 1.53 -8.47
C ASP A 182 -9.30 2.44 -7.65
N LEU A 183 -8.46 3.23 -8.32
CA LEU A 183 -7.52 4.12 -7.64
C LEU A 183 -8.26 5.22 -6.86
N LEU A 184 -9.28 5.83 -7.48
CA LEU A 184 -10.08 6.84 -6.79
C LEU A 184 -10.88 6.23 -5.63
N ARG A 185 -11.46 5.04 -5.83
CA ARG A 185 -12.18 4.30 -4.82
C ARG A 185 -11.30 4.00 -3.61
N THR A 186 -10.13 3.41 -3.84
CA THR A 186 -9.16 3.09 -2.79
C THR A 186 -8.72 4.33 -2.02
N GLU A 187 -8.40 5.43 -2.71
CA GLU A 187 -8.04 6.67 -2.03
C GLU A 187 -9.20 7.28 -1.23
N ALA A 188 -10.44 7.17 -1.70
CA ALA A 188 -11.61 7.62 -0.95
C ALA A 188 -11.83 6.78 0.33
N GLN A 189 -11.65 5.46 0.25
CA GLN A 189 -11.76 4.55 1.39
C GLN A 189 -10.67 4.82 2.43
N ILE A 190 -9.44 5.04 2.01
CA ILE A 190 -8.35 5.42 2.90
C ILE A 190 -8.60 6.79 3.54
N ALA A 191 -9.06 7.75 2.74
CA ALA A 191 -9.35 9.10 3.21
C ALA A 191 -10.49 9.13 4.24
N ILE A 192 -11.56 8.34 4.05
CA ILE A 192 -12.65 8.29 4.99
C ILE A 192 -12.22 7.68 6.33
N VAL A 193 -11.43 6.60 6.30
CA VAL A 193 -10.87 5.99 7.51
C VAL A 193 -9.93 6.95 8.23
N LYS A 194 -9.08 7.69 7.51
CA LYS A 194 -8.22 8.72 8.11
C LYS A 194 -9.01 9.83 8.81
N LEU A 195 -10.16 10.22 8.28
CA LEU A 195 -10.98 11.30 8.83
C LEU A 195 -11.90 10.87 9.98
N THR A 196 -12.34 9.61 9.98
CA THR A 196 -13.40 9.11 10.88
C THR A 196 -12.99 7.90 11.72
N GLY A 197 -11.77 7.36 11.50
CA GLY A 197 -11.29 6.18 12.20
C GLY A 197 -12.08 4.92 11.81
N PHE A 198 -12.40 4.11 12.81
CA PHE A 198 -13.07 2.82 12.62
C PHE A 198 -14.46 2.92 11.98
N SER A 199 -15.21 4.00 12.22
CA SER A 199 -16.50 4.23 11.56
C SER A 199 -16.37 4.39 10.04
N GLY A 200 -15.20 4.82 9.57
CA GLY A 200 -14.90 4.90 8.14
C GLY A 200 -14.82 3.55 7.42
N LEU A 201 -14.79 2.44 8.15
CA LEU A 201 -14.78 1.08 7.58
C LEU A 201 -16.18 0.58 7.16
N GLU A 202 -17.25 1.32 7.38
CA GLU A 202 -18.63 0.91 7.02
C GLU A 202 -18.79 0.53 5.55
N PHE A 203 -17.95 1.04 4.64
CA PHE A 203 -17.98 0.63 3.23
C PHE A 203 -17.75 -0.88 3.05
N LEU A 204 -17.09 -1.57 4.00
CA LEU A 204 -16.87 -3.02 3.97
C LEU A 204 -18.20 -3.81 4.01
N ASN A 205 -19.26 -3.23 4.55
CA ASN A 205 -20.57 -3.89 4.64
C ASN A 205 -21.19 -4.20 3.26
N THR A 206 -20.77 -3.48 2.22
CA THR A 206 -21.47 -3.48 0.92
C THR A 206 -20.59 -3.79 -0.28
N ILE A 207 -19.27 -3.95 -0.08
CA ILE A 207 -18.34 -4.20 -1.19
C ILE A 207 -18.42 -5.64 -1.69
N SER A 208 -18.44 -5.81 -3.03
CA SER A 208 -18.38 -7.11 -3.70
C SER A 208 -17.02 -7.43 -4.33
N TYR A 209 -16.14 -6.45 -4.45
CA TYR A 209 -14.79 -6.58 -5.00
C TYR A 209 -13.77 -6.86 -3.88
N PRO A 210 -12.65 -7.52 -4.19
CA PRO A 210 -11.65 -7.85 -3.18
C PRO A 210 -10.90 -6.61 -2.69
N VAL A 211 -10.63 -6.55 -1.40
CA VAL A 211 -9.70 -5.59 -0.76
C VAL A 211 -8.32 -6.19 -0.79
N SER A 212 -7.40 -5.59 -1.56
CA SER A 212 -6.03 -6.09 -1.67
C SER A 212 -5.28 -5.99 -0.34
N GLU A 213 -4.28 -6.87 -0.13
CA GLU A 213 -3.45 -6.85 1.09
C GLU A 213 -2.78 -5.49 1.31
N TRP A 214 -2.29 -4.86 0.24
CA TRP A 214 -1.72 -3.52 0.31
C TRP A 214 -2.73 -2.48 0.80
N GLN A 215 -3.98 -2.56 0.34
CA GLN A 215 -5.05 -1.67 0.79
C GLN A 215 -5.39 -1.92 2.27
N GLN A 216 -5.46 -3.20 2.69
CA GLN A 216 -5.67 -3.57 4.09
C GLN A 216 -4.56 -2.98 4.99
N LEU A 217 -3.30 -3.12 4.60
CA LEU A 217 -2.16 -2.55 5.33
C LEU A 217 -2.25 -1.02 5.46
N ARG A 218 -2.62 -0.33 4.39
CA ARG A 218 -2.83 1.12 4.43
C ARG A 218 -3.97 1.53 5.34
N LEU A 219 -5.09 0.81 5.32
CA LEU A 219 -6.22 1.06 6.22
C LEU A 219 -5.81 0.89 7.69
N ILE A 220 -5.07 -0.18 8.02
CA ILE A 220 -4.53 -0.41 9.36
C ILE A 220 -3.59 0.72 9.77
N GLN A 221 -2.71 1.17 8.87
CA GLN A 221 -1.80 2.28 9.14
C GLN A 221 -2.56 3.58 9.48
N GLU A 222 -3.64 3.89 8.78
CA GLU A 222 -4.45 5.06 9.09
C GLU A 222 -5.23 4.90 10.41
N LEU A 223 -5.67 3.68 10.73
CA LEU A 223 -6.34 3.36 12.00
C LEU A 223 -5.42 3.43 13.21
N SER A 224 -4.12 3.21 13.06
CA SER A 224 -3.15 3.22 14.17
C SER A 224 -3.08 4.57 14.92
N GLY A 225 -3.58 5.64 14.31
CA GLY A 225 -3.70 6.97 14.93
C GLY A 225 -4.99 7.20 15.72
N HIS A 226 -5.89 6.23 15.75
CA HIS A 226 -7.17 6.29 16.43
C HIS A 226 -7.20 5.34 17.63
N THR A 227 -7.84 5.75 18.71
CA THR A 227 -8.07 4.85 19.86
C THR A 227 -8.96 3.70 19.44
N SER A 228 -8.63 2.48 19.90
CA SER A 228 -9.40 1.26 19.61
C SER A 228 -10.74 1.31 20.34
N GLU A 229 -11.70 2.07 19.82
CA GLU A 229 -13.09 1.96 20.21
C GLU A 229 -13.63 0.61 19.71
N LYS A 230 -14.70 0.12 20.34
CA LYS A 230 -15.31 -1.17 19.99
C LYS A 230 -15.60 -1.21 18.47
N LEU A 231 -14.99 -2.16 17.78
CA LEU A 231 -15.23 -2.42 16.36
C LEU A 231 -16.62 -3.07 16.19
N GLY A 232 -17.67 -2.25 16.09
CA GLY A 232 -19.07 -2.72 16.13
C GLY A 232 -19.49 -3.69 15.01
N ASN A 233 -18.81 -3.67 13.86
CA ASN A 233 -19.23 -4.42 12.67
C ASN A 233 -18.39 -5.70 12.41
N ILE A 234 -17.52 -6.10 13.33
CA ILE A 234 -16.65 -7.27 13.13
C ILE A 234 -17.46 -8.54 12.87
N SER A 235 -18.50 -8.82 13.67
CA SER A 235 -19.36 -10.01 13.51
C SER A 235 -20.00 -10.06 12.11
N LEU A 236 -20.43 -8.91 11.58
CA LEU A 236 -20.97 -8.81 10.22
C LEU A 236 -19.90 -9.11 9.15
N TRP A 237 -18.68 -8.60 9.33
CA TRP A 237 -17.58 -8.80 8.38
C TRP A 237 -17.04 -10.23 8.40
N LEU A 238 -17.02 -10.90 9.57
CA LEU A 238 -16.64 -12.30 9.67
C LEU A 238 -17.62 -13.22 8.91
N GLN A 239 -18.88 -12.84 8.76
CA GLN A 239 -19.90 -13.57 8.01
C GLN A 239 -20.02 -13.11 6.54
N SER A 240 -19.12 -12.24 6.06
CA SER A 240 -19.18 -11.71 4.70
C SER A 240 -18.90 -12.80 3.66
N LYS A 241 -19.64 -12.75 2.53
CA LYS A 241 -19.35 -13.57 1.34
C LYS A 241 -18.03 -13.19 0.64
N ASN A 242 -17.47 -12.04 0.98
CA ASN A 242 -16.23 -11.56 0.41
C ASN A 242 -15.05 -12.00 1.32
N GLU A 243 -14.31 -13.03 0.90
CA GLU A 243 -13.19 -13.58 1.67
C GLU A 243 -12.14 -12.52 2.09
N SER A 244 -11.92 -11.50 1.26
CA SER A 244 -10.97 -10.44 1.61
C SER A 244 -11.46 -9.55 2.76
N VAL A 245 -12.78 -9.42 2.94
CA VAL A 245 -13.38 -8.73 4.08
C VAL A 245 -13.26 -9.57 5.34
N VAL A 246 -13.50 -10.89 5.24
CA VAL A 246 -13.32 -11.84 6.38
C VAL A 246 -11.86 -11.82 6.84
N ASN A 247 -10.90 -11.97 5.92
CA ASN A 247 -9.47 -11.91 6.24
C ASN A 247 -9.08 -10.57 6.88
N PHE A 248 -9.64 -9.46 6.39
CA PHE A 248 -9.36 -8.16 6.99
C PHE A 248 -9.96 -8.01 8.38
N ALA A 249 -11.18 -8.54 8.61
CA ALA A 249 -11.81 -8.56 9.93
C ALA A 249 -10.99 -9.37 10.93
N LEU A 250 -10.52 -10.57 10.55
CA LEU A 250 -9.63 -11.40 11.38
C LEU A 250 -8.34 -10.65 11.73
N ARG A 251 -7.73 -9.96 10.76
CA ARG A 251 -6.53 -9.14 11.00
C ARG A 251 -6.80 -7.95 11.93
N LEU A 252 -7.97 -7.33 11.87
CA LEU A 252 -8.35 -6.28 12.82
C LEU A 252 -8.52 -6.84 14.23
N VAL A 253 -9.16 -8.02 14.38
CA VAL A 253 -9.29 -8.71 15.66
C VAL A 253 -7.91 -9.02 16.24
N GLU A 254 -6.99 -9.56 15.43
CA GLU A 254 -5.61 -9.87 15.80
C GLU A 254 -4.87 -8.61 16.31
N ILE A 255 -4.80 -7.56 15.51
CA ILE A 255 -4.00 -6.36 15.80
C ILE A 255 -4.54 -5.58 16.98
N TYR A 256 -5.87 -5.46 17.08
CA TYR A 256 -6.53 -4.68 18.14
C TYR A 256 -6.99 -5.52 19.31
N ARG A 257 -6.62 -6.83 19.36
CA ARG A 257 -6.90 -7.79 20.45
C ARG A 257 -8.34 -7.74 20.90
N GLN A 258 -9.27 -7.93 19.97
CA GLN A 258 -10.71 -7.83 20.21
C GLN A 258 -11.28 -9.13 20.78
N TYR A 259 -11.01 -9.39 22.06
CA TYR A 259 -11.35 -10.63 22.78
C TYR A 259 -12.86 -10.96 22.76
N GLN A 260 -13.72 -9.94 22.68
CA GLN A 260 -15.18 -10.13 22.69
C GLN A 260 -15.72 -10.88 21.47
N PHE A 261 -14.93 -10.98 20.39
CA PHE A 261 -15.33 -11.71 19.16
C PHE A 261 -14.76 -13.12 19.09
N TYR A 262 -14.28 -13.66 20.21
CA TYR A 262 -13.64 -14.98 20.24
C TYR A 262 -14.50 -16.08 19.61
N ASN A 263 -15.79 -16.17 19.96
CA ASN A 263 -16.69 -17.20 19.46
C ASN A 263 -16.93 -17.06 17.95
N GLU A 264 -17.17 -15.86 17.45
CA GLU A 264 -17.37 -15.58 16.02
C GLU A 264 -16.10 -15.87 15.21
N VAL A 265 -14.92 -15.55 15.76
CA VAL A 265 -13.64 -15.91 15.14
C VAL A 265 -13.48 -17.42 15.08
N LYS A 266 -13.78 -18.14 16.17
CA LYS A 266 -13.70 -19.61 16.23
C LYS A 266 -14.57 -20.28 15.17
N GLU A 267 -15.78 -19.77 14.89
CA GLU A 267 -16.65 -20.29 13.83
C GLU A 267 -15.95 -20.30 12.45
N CYS A 268 -15.05 -19.35 12.20
CA CYS A 268 -14.28 -19.28 10.96
C CYS A 268 -13.27 -20.43 10.77
N LEU A 269 -12.99 -21.26 11.79
CA LEU A 269 -12.21 -22.50 11.64
C LEU A 269 -12.86 -23.50 10.66
N SER A 270 -14.19 -23.48 10.55
CA SER A 270 -14.95 -24.31 9.61
C SER A 270 -15.14 -23.69 8.22
N HIS A 271 -14.52 -22.53 7.95
CA HIS A 271 -14.66 -21.85 6.66
C HIS A 271 -14.05 -22.68 5.51
N SER A 272 -14.68 -22.64 4.33
CA SER A 272 -14.24 -23.39 3.14
C SER A 272 -12.84 -22.97 2.63
N SER A 273 -12.49 -21.68 2.76
CA SER A 273 -11.21 -21.14 2.32
C SER A 273 -10.07 -21.47 3.28
N PRO A 274 -8.98 -22.15 2.82
CA PRO A 274 -7.80 -22.42 3.65
C PRO A 274 -7.12 -21.15 4.18
N SER A 275 -7.13 -20.07 3.38
CA SER A 275 -6.57 -18.77 3.77
C SER A 275 -7.29 -18.20 4.98
N ILE A 276 -8.62 -18.30 5.03
CA ILE A 276 -9.42 -17.82 6.17
C ILE A 276 -9.15 -18.68 7.39
N ARG A 277 -9.13 -20.02 7.26
CA ARG A 277 -8.81 -20.91 8.39
C ARG A 277 -7.46 -20.59 9.00
N LYS A 278 -6.44 -20.33 8.15
CA LYS A 278 -5.10 -19.93 8.63
C LYS A 278 -5.15 -18.58 9.37
N SER A 279 -5.78 -17.58 8.81
CA SER A 279 -5.92 -16.26 9.45
C SER A 279 -6.70 -16.37 10.77
N THR A 280 -7.67 -17.30 10.84
CA THR A 280 -8.45 -17.58 12.07
C THR A 280 -7.57 -18.14 13.17
N VAL A 281 -6.72 -19.14 12.87
CA VAL A 281 -5.79 -19.72 13.85
C VAL A 281 -4.84 -18.67 14.40
N ILE A 282 -4.31 -17.80 13.53
CA ILE A 282 -3.45 -16.67 13.94
C ILE A 282 -4.23 -15.66 14.79
N ALA A 283 -5.45 -15.30 14.41
CA ALA A 283 -6.27 -14.40 15.19
C ALA A 283 -6.59 -14.97 16.58
N LEU A 284 -6.97 -16.26 16.67
CA LEU A 284 -7.24 -16.94 17.94
C LEU A 284 -6.02 -16.95 18.86
N SER A 285 -4.80 -17.12 18.34
CA SER A 285 -3.58 -17.06 19.15
C SER A 285 -3.36 -15.70 19.81
N ASN A 286 -3.77 -14.61 19.14
CA ASN A 286 -3.63 -13.25 19.65
C ASN A 286 -4.74 -12.82 20.63
N ILE A 287 -5.89 -13.51 20.59
CA ILE A 287 -7.03 -13.29 21.49
C ILE A 287 -7.29 -14.51 22.38
N CYS A 288 -6.21 -15.25 22.74
CA CYS A 288 -6.30 -16.49 23.53
C CYS A 288 -7.24 -16.37 24.73
N SER A 289 -8.09 -17.36 24.88
CA SER A 289 -8.77 -17.72 26.12
C SER A 289 -8.07 -18.93 26.78
N GLU A 290 -8.46 -19.28 28.00
CA GLU A 290 -7.88 -20.42 28.72
C GLU A 290 -7.98 -21.73 27.92
N ASN A 291 -9.03 -21.91 27.11
CA ASN A 291 -9.30 -23.13 26.37
C ASN A 291 -8.81 -23.08 24.90
N THR A 292 -8.18 -22.03 24.47
CA THR A 292 -7.79 -21.88 23.03
C THR A 292 -6.86 -22.99 22.58
N CYS A 293 -5.88 -23.37 23.40
CA CYS A 293 -4.91 -24.38 23.05
C CYS A 293 -5.56 -25.76 22.94
N GLU A 294 -6.48 -26.14 23.89
CA GLU A 294 -7.24 -27.38 23.80
C GLU A 294 -8.12 -27.45 22.56
N GLU A 295 -8.77 -26.35 22.21
CA GLU A 295 -9.61 -26.25 21.01
C GLU A 295 -8.81 -26.40 19.72
N LEU A 296 -7.61 -25.80 19.66
CA LEU A 296 -6.71 -25.97 18.54
C LEU A 296 -6.12 -27.35 18.41
N VAL A 297 -5.80 -27.99 19.53
CA VAL A 297 -5.39 -29.43 19.57
C VAL A 297 -6.52 -30.33 19.08
N ALA A 298 -7.76 -30.07 19.49
CA ALA A 298 -8.92 -30.84 19.01
C ALA A 298 -9.17 -30.64 17.51
N TYR A 299 -8.87 -29.44 16.99
CA TYR A 299 -9.03 -29.08 15.56
C TYR A 299 -7.88 -29.65 14.69
N TYR A 300 -6.71 -29.92 15.26
CA TYR A 300 -5.47 -30.30 14.55
C TYR A 300 -5.64 -31.45 13.54
N PRO A 301 -6.39 -32.56 13.83
CA PRO A 301 -6.53 -33.67 12.87
C PRO A 301 -7.29 -33.29 11.60
N ALA A 302 -8.10 -32.22 11.61
CA ALA A 302 -8.87 -31.75 10.47
C ALA A 302 -8.07 -30.74 9.59
N CYS A 303 -6.83 -30.42 9.99
CA CYS A 303 -6.00 -29.40 9.35
C CYS A 303 -5.09 -29.98 8.26
N ASP A 304 -4.78 -29.15 7.27
CA ASP A 304 -3.66 -29.40 6.36
C ASP A 304 -2.31 -29.19 7.07
N GLU A 305 -1.21 -29.68 6.46
CA GLU A 305 0.13 -29.62 7.06
C GLU A 305 0.56 -28.19 7.44
N THR A 306 0.17 -27.19 6.63
CA THR A 306 0.53 -25.79 6.88
C THR A 306 -0.13 -25.27 8.16
N LEU A 307 -1.40 -25.61 8.34
CA LEU A 307 -2.17 -25.19 9.50
C LEU A 307 -1.77 -25.97 10.75
N GLN A 308 -1.47 -27.26 10.59
CA GLN A 308 -0.92 -28.10 11.65
C GLN A 308 0.39 -27.53 12.22
N LEU A 309 1.29 -27.07 11.33
CA LEU A 309 2.54 -26.44 11.73
C LEU A 309 2.31 -25.14 12.51
N GLU A 310 1.32 -24.35 12.08
CA GLU A 310 0.97 -23.10 12.76
C GLU A 310 0.40 -23.36 14.17
N ILE A 311 -0.43 -24.39 14.32
CA ILE A 311 -0.95 -24.80 15.64
C ILE A 311 0.18 -25.22 16.57
N ILE A 312 1.18 -25.99 16.08
CA ILE A 312 2.34 -26.38 16.89
C ILE A 312 3.10 -25.15 17.39
N LYS A 313 3.31 -24.14 16.54
CA LYS A 313 3.96 -22.89 16.93
C LYS A 313 3.17 -22.09 17.97
N ILE A 314 1.84 -22.10 17.86
CA ILE A 314 0.98 -21.47 18.88
C ILE A 314 1.11 -22.18 20.21
N LEU A 315 1.15 -23.51 20.20
CA LEU A 315 1.39 -24.31 21.41
C LEU A 315 2.79 -24.07 22.00
N GLN A 316 3.78 -23.70 21.17
CA GLN A 316 5.11 -23.28 21.66
C GLN A 316 5.04 -21.98 22.46
N GLU A 317 4.15 -21.05 22.11
CA GLU A 317 4.02 -19.74 22.76
C GLU A 317 3.03 -19.76 23.94
N HIS A 318 1.94 -20.51 23.82
CA HIS A 318 0.82 -20.47 24.74
C HIS A 318 0.49 -21.82 25.37
N GLY A 319 1.20 -22.88 25.00
CA GLY A 319 0.97 -24.24 25.54
C GLY A 319 1.31 -24.38 27.03
N THR A 320 0.66 -25.29 27.67
CA THR A 320 0.88 -25.67 29.08
C THR A 320 1.32 -27.14 29.19
N THR A 321 1.66 -27.59 30.39
CA THR A 321 2.02 -29.00 30.62
C THR A 321 0.94 -30.00 30.21
N ALA A 322 -0.33 -29.58 30.18
CA ALA A 322 -1.45 -30.41 29.68
C ALA A 322 -1.30 -30.81 28.21
N HIS A 323 -0.58 -30.01 27.41
CA HIS A 323 -0.39 -30.24 25.98
C HIS A 323 0.85 -31.09 25.65
N LEU A 324 1.71 -31.38 26.64
CA LEU A 324 2.93 -32.21 26.45
C LEU A 324 2.64 -33.58 25.82
N PRO A 325 1.65 -34.36 26.25
CA PRO A 325 1.39 -35.66 25.62
C PRO A 325 1.09 -35.56 24.12
N PHE A 326 0.36 -34.52 23.72
CA PHE A 326 0.07 -34.25 22.31
C PHE A 326 1.34 -33.90 21.53
N LEU A 327 2.16 -32.95 22.02
CA LEU A 327 3.40 -32.53 21.38
C LEU A 327 4.41 -33.69 21.28
N ILE A 328 4.55 -34.51 22.34
CA ILE A 328 5.40 -35.70 22.33
C ILE A 328 4.93 -36.70 21.25
N SER A 329 3.62 -36.90 21.08
CA SER A 329 3.09 -37.77 20.03
C SER A 329 3.48 -37.29 18.62
N ILE A 330 3.59 -35.98 18.39
CA ILE A 330 4.03 -35.38 17.12
C ILE A 330 5.52 -35.66 16.89
N THR A 331 6.36 -35.62 17.91
CA THR A 331 7.80 -35.93 17.80
C THR A 331 8.06 -37.37 17.35
N ALA A 332 7.15 -38.30 17.64
CA ALA A 332 7.19 -39.67 17.14
C ALA A 332 6.71 -39.82 15.69
N GLY A 333 6.10 -38.81 15.10
CA GLY A 333 5.57 -38.79 13.73
C GLY A 333 6.64 -38.98 12.65
N LYS A 334 6.25 -38.84 11.36
CA LYS A 334 7.18 -39.02 10.22
C LYS A 334 7.74 -37.68 9.67
N ASN A 335 7.03 -36.58 9.87
CA ASN A 335 7.40 -35.28 9.30
C ASN A 335 8.46 -34.57 10.17
N ASN A 336 9.66 -34.38 9.62
CA ASN A 336 10.79 -33.82 10.36
C ASN A 336 10.61 -32.33 10.73
N ALA A 337 9.87 -31.56 9.92
CA ALA A 337 9.54 -30.16 10.25
C ALA A 337 8.65 -30.10 11.50
N PHE A 338 7.68 -30.99 11.59
CA PHE A 338 6.80 -31.11 12.77
C PHE A 338 7.54 -31.56 14.00
N LYS A 339 8.47 -32.54 13.86
CA LYS A 339 9.33 -32.98 14.96
C LYS A 339 10.13 -31.82 15.55
N LEU A 340 10.75 -31.00 14.70
CA LEU A 340 11.54 -29.84 15.12
C LEU A 340 10.69 -28.82 15.89
N GLU A 341 9.56 -28.43 15.33
CA GLU A 341 8.72 -27.41 15.96
C GLU A 341 8.03 -27.96 17.24
N ALA A 342 7.62 -29.25 17.26
CA ALA A 342 7.10 -29.89 18.45
C ALA A 342 8.17 -30.03 19.56
N ALA A 343 9.41 -30.37 19.22
CA ALA A 343 10.51 -30.41 20.18
C ALA A 343 10.82 -29.04 20.77
N LYS A 344 10.77 -27.98 19.97
CA LYS A 344 10.88 -26.58 20.44
C LYS A 344 9.75 -26.26 21.42
N ALA A 345 8.52 -26.65 21.09
CA ALA A 345 7.36 -26.41 21.93
C ALA A 345 7.48 -27.16 23.28
N VAL A 346 7.90 -28.41 23.24
CA VAL A 346 8.16 -29.21 24.47
C VAL A 346 9.23 -28.56 25.32
N MET A 347 10.36 -28.14 24.71
CA MET A 347 11.44 -27.47 25.43
C MET A 347 10.97 -26.15 26.10
N ASN A 348 10.15 -25.35 25.42
CA ASN A 348 9.64 -24.12 25.98
C ASN A 348 8.67 -24.32 27.15
N ILE A 349 7.86 -25.40 27.08
CA ILE A 349 6.87 -25.75 28.16
C ILE A 349 7.55 -26.42 29.34
N SER A 350 8.39 -27.42 29.09
CA SER A 350 9.11 -28.17 30.10
C SER A 350 10.43 -28.76 29.55
N PRO A 351 11.56 -28.18 29.91
CA PRO A 351 12.87 -28.70 29.51
C PRO A 351 13.08 -30.16 29.92
N ASP A 352 12.60 -30.55 31.10
CA ASP A 352 12.73 -31.93 31.62
C ASP A 352 12.00 -32.96 30.72
N ALA A 353 10.87 -32.59 30.13
CA ALA A 353 10.16 -33.44 29.18
C ALA A 353 10.91 -33.62 27.84
N LEU A 354 11.78 -32.69 27.48
CA LEU A 354 12.65 -32.84 26.32
C LEU A 354 13.77 -33.86 26.59
N ASP A 355 14.28 -33.94 27.83
CA ASP A 355 15.28 -34.93 28.25
C ASP A 355 14.69 -36.36 28.21
N GLU A 356 13.41 -36.54 28.53
CA GLU A 356 12.69 -37.80 28.35
C GLU A 356 12.62 -38.22 26.88
N ILE A 357 12.33 -37.27 25.97
CA ILE A 357 12.35 -37.52 24.52
C ILE A 357 13.75 -37.93 24.09
N ALA A 358 14.77 -37.16 24.50
CA ALA A 358 16.17 -37.45 24.19
C ALA A 358 16.61 -38.85 24.67
N GLY A 359 16.14 -39.30 25.83
CA GLY A 359 16.38 -40.65 26.34
C GLY A 359 15.65 -41.77 25.59
N SER A 360 14.59 -41.46 24.84
CA SER A 360 13.76 -42.42 24.09
C SER A 360 14.12 -42.58 22.62
N VAL A 361 14.96 -41.68 22.06
CA VAL A 361 15.31 -41.63 20.62
C VAL A 361 16.81 -41.90 20.43
N ASP A 362 17.18 -42.43 19.26
CA ASP A 362 18.60 -42.54 18.89
C ASP A 362 19.15 -41.15 18.52
N LEU A 363 19.96 -40.59 19.41
CA LEU A 363 20.56 -39.26 19.31
C LEU A 363 21.48 -39.09 18.10
N PHE A 364 22.00 -40.18 17.55
CA PHE A 364 22.91 -40.17 16.40
C PHE A 364 22.17 -40.39 15.08
N SER A 365 20.88 -40.73 15.10
CA SER A 365 20.08 -40.93 13.91
C SER A 365 19.42 -39.62 13.43
N TYR A 366 19.24 -39.52 12.11
CA TYR A 366 18.49 -38.43 11.50
C TYR A 366 16.98 -38.57 11.84
N PRO A 367 16.27 -37.51 12.23
CA PRO A 367 16.68 -36.11 12.27
C PRO A 367 17.19 -35.60 13.64
N TRP A 368 17.25 -36.47 14.66
CA TRP A 368 17.52 -36.07 16.04
C TRP A 368 18.96 -35.56 16.25
N ASN A 369 19.91 -36.10 15.47
CA ASN A 369 21.29 -35.62 15.46
C ASN A 369 21.44 -34.13 14.99
N ILE A 370 20.38 -33.55 14.39
CA ILE A 370 20.32 -32.15 13.99
C ILE A 370 19.43 -31.36 14.93
N ILE A 371 18.26 -31.91 15.33
CA ILE A 371 17.26 -31.22 16.15
C ILE A 371 17.80 -30.89 17.54
N LEU A 372 18.36 -31.90 18.23
CA LEU A 372 18.78 -31.74 19.63
C LEU A 372 19.95 -30.75 19.81
N PRO A 373 20.99 -30.75 18.96
CA PRO A 373 22.00 -29.71 19.03
C PRO A 373 21.47 -28.28 18.78
N GLN A 374 20.46 -28.11 17.92
CA GLN A 374 19.80 -26.81 17.71
C GLN A 374 19.04 -26.34 18.96
N LEU A 375 18.64 -27.23 19.82
CA LEU A 375 17.95 -26.94 21.06
C LEU A 375 18.89 -26.85 22.28
N ASN A 376 20.22 -26.85 22.05
CA ASN A 376 21.27 -26.84 23.08
C ASN A 376 21.18 -28.04 24.09
N VAL A 377 20.55 -29.14 23.68
CA VAL A 377 20.56 -30.37 24.44
C VAL A 377 21.89 -31.07 24.13
N ALA A 378 22.81 -31.08 25.09
CA ALA A 378 24.05 -31.83 24.95
C ALA A 378 23.72 -33.34 24.95
N PRO A 379 24.30 -34.16 24.04
CA PRO A 379 24.15 -35.59 24.13
C PRO A 379 24.69 -36.03 25.50
N ALA A 380 23.87 -36.71 26.28
CA ALA A 380 24.34 -37.37 27.49
C ALA A 380 25.41 -38.40 27.09
N ILE A 381 26.67 -38.17 27.52
CA ILE A 381 27.83 -39.02 27.27
C ILE A 381 27.68 -40.30 28.12
#